data_aa7335801e2385e339d2b4f55aa6fa54
#
_entry.id   aa7335801e2385e339d2b4f55aa6fa54
#
_cell.length_a   1.000
_cell.length_b   1.000
_cell.length_c   1.000
_cell.angle_alpha   90.00
_cell.angle_beta   90.00
_cell.angle_gamma   90.00
#
_symmetry.space_group_name_H-M   'P 1'
#
loop_
_entity.id
_entity.type
_entity.pdbx_description
1 polymer ?
#
loop_
_entity_poly.entity_id
_entity_poly.type
_entity_poly.pdbx_seq_one_letter_code
_entity_poly.pdbx_strand_id
1 'polypeptide(L)'
;NKANVPIANTAPAGQENGPMASDVKLKENIIKVGNSPSGINVYEWNYIGKSQRYRGVLAQELLESHPEAVAMCPNGFLGVYYGKIDVKMEAVKPL
;
A
#
# COMPACT_ATOMS: atom_id res chain seq x y z
N ASN A 1 10.91 -14.80 -3.03
CA ASN A 1 10.90 -15.60 -1.83
C ASN A 1 10.49 -14.76 -0.63
N LYS A 2 9.48 -15.17 0.07
CA LYS A 2 9.01 -14.36 1.17
C LYS A 2 9.99 -14.28 2.34
N ALA A 3 10.96 -15.18 2.43
CA ALA A 3 11.99 -15.08 3.44
C ALA A 3 12.84 -13.83 3.25
N ASN A 4 12.85 -13.26 2.04
CA ASN A 4 13.63 -12.07 1.75
C ASN A 4 12.81 -10.80 1.88
N VAL A 5 11.55 -10.91 2.26
CA VAL A 5 10.67 -9.75 2.35
C VAL A 5 10.59 -9.31 3.80
N PRO A 6 10.97 -8.07 4.11
CA PRO A 6 10.81 -7.57 5.47
C PRO A 6 9.34 -7.55 5.86
N ILE A 7 9.10 -7.60 7.16
CA ILE A 7 7.74 -7.46 7.66
C ILE A 7 7.30 -6.04 7.39
N ALA A 8 6.27 -5.89 6.57
CA ALA A 8 5.90 -4.60 6.01
C ALA A 8 5.56 -3.56 7.08
N ASN A 9 4.93 -3.99 8.14
CA ASN A 9 4.41 -3.07 9.13
C ASN A 9 5.38 -2.82 10.28
N THR A 10 6.62 -3.30 10.19
CA THR A 10 7.60 -3.04 11.24
C THR A 10 8.36 -1.75 11.03
N ALA A 11 8.36 -1.22 9.82
CA ALA A 11 9.07 0.01 9.55
C ALA A 11 8.31 1.18 10.17
N PRO A 12 9.00 2.09 10.87
CA PRO A 12 8.35 3.29 11.36
C PRO A 12 7.82 4.14 10.21
N ALA A 13 6.88 5.03 10.53
CA ALA A 13 6.36 5.95 9.53
C ALA A 13 7.51 6.74 8.91
N GLY A 14 7.53 6.82 7.59
CA GLY A 14 8.59 7.49 6.86
C GLY A 14 9.77 6.60 6.53
N GLN A 15 9.81 5.39 7.03
CA GLN A 15 10.86 4.43 6.72
C GLN A 15 10.36 3.51 5.63
N GLU A 16 10.89 3.67 4.43
CA GLU A 16 10.37 2.95 3.28
C GLU A 16 11.30 1.85 2.81
N ASN A 17 12.11 1.30 3.70
CA ASN A 17 13.02 0.22 3.32
C ASN A 17 12.31 -1.09 3.06
N GLY A 18 11.20 -1.31 3.73
CA GLY A 18 10.40 -2.51 3.55
C GLY A 18 9.07 -2.21 2.90
N PRO A 19 8.36 -3.24 2.43
CA PRO A 19 7.05 -3.04 1.85
C PRO A 19 6.01 -2.73 2.91
N MET A 20 5.08 -1.84 2.57
CA MET A 20 3.95 -1.51 3.43
C MET A 20 2.77 -2.39 3.05
N ALA A 21 2.05 -2.91 4.04
CA ALA A 21 0.87 -3.73 3.77
C ALA A 21 -0.10 -2.94 2.89
N SER A 22 -0.47 -3.52 1.75
CA SER A 22 -1.32 -2.82 0.80
C SER A 22 -2.24 -3.78 0.04
N ASP A 23 -2.42 -4.98 0.57
CA ASP A 23 -3.28 -5.99 -0.03
C ASP A 23 -4.74 -5.54 0.07
N VAL A 24 -5.46 -5.65 -1.04
CA VAL A 24 -6.86 -5.25 -1.09
C VAL A 24 -7.71 -6.03 -0.08
N LYS A 25 -7.30 -7.24 0.26
CA LYS A 25 -8.05 -8.08 1.20
C LYS A 25 -8.04 -7.55 2.64
N LEU A 26 -7.13 -6.62 2.94
CA LEU A 26 -7.05 -6.02 4.27
C LEU A 26 -7.87 -4.73 4.37
N LYS A 27 -8.46 -4.28 3.28
CA LYS A 27 -9.04 -2.96 3.16
C LYS A 27 -10.54 -3.03 2.93
N GLU A 28 -11.25 -2.00 3.38
CA GLU A 28 -12.68 -1.84 3.11
C GLU A 28 -12.96 -0.37 2.83
N ASN A 29 -14.16 -0.11 2.31
CA ASN A 29 -14.59 1.26 1.97
C ASN A 29 -13.59 1.93 1.03
N ILE A 30 -13.21 1.22 -0.01
CA ILE A 30 -12.18 1.63 -0.95
C ILE A 30 -12.81 2.57 -1.98
N ILE A 31 -12.25 3.77 -2.11
CA ILE A 31 -12.76 4.79 -3.02
C ILE A 31 -11.58 5.32 -3.84
N LYS A 32 -11.72 5.31 -5.17
CA LYS A 32 -10.69 5.91 -6.01
C LYS A 32 -10.79 7.43 -5.91
N VAL A 33 -9.65 8.09 -5.66
CA VAL A 33 -9.63 9.54 -5.47
C VAL A 33 -8.80 10.26 -6.54
N GLY A 34 -8.06 9.54 -7.38
CA GLY A 34 -7.29 10.20 -8.43
C GLY A 34 -6.26 9.29 -9.04
N ASN A 35 -5.30 9.92 -9.71
CA ASN A 35 -4.17 9.23 -10.32
C ASN A 35 -2.89 9.99 -9.99
N SER A 36 -1.79 9.24 -9.88
CA SER A 36 -0.48 9.84 -9.73
C SER A 36 -0.01 10.42 -11.06
N PRO A 37 1.08 11.20 -11.07
CA PRO A 37 1.63 11.71 -12.33
C PRO A 37 1.95 10.62 -13.35
N SER A 38 2.38 9.44 -12.90
CA SER A 38 2.66 8.33 -13.81
C SER A 38 1.43 7.53 -14.18
N GLY A 39 0.25 7.85 -13.63
CA GLY A 39 -0.99 7.20 -13.97
C GLY A 39 -1.44 6.10 -13.03
N ILE A 40 -0.76 5.92 -11.90
CA ILE A 40 -1.16 4.92 -10.93
C ILE A 40 -2.45 5.38 -10.23
N ASN A 41 -3.43 4.50 -10.15
CA ASN A 41 -4.67 4.79 -9.44
C ASN A 41 -4.42 4.99 -7.96
N VAL A 42 -4.97 6.07 -7.41
CA VAL A 42 -4.84 6.41 -5.99
C VAL A 42 -6.19 6.23 -5.33
N TYR A 43 -6.18 5.60 -4.18
CA TYR A 43 -7.39 5.25 -3.44
C TYR A 43 -7.32 5.72 -2.01
N GLU A 44 -8.48 5.82 -1.38
CA GLU A 44 -8.60 5.96 0.07
C GLU A 44 -9.37 4.78 0.60
N TRP A 45 -9.02 4.33 1.79
CA TRP A 45 -9.64 3.17 2.42
C TRP A 45 -9.43 3.24 3.93
N ASN A 46 -10.10 2.35 4.65
CA ASN A 46 -9.70 2.01 6.01
C ASN A 46 -9.40 0.52 6.06
N TYR A 47 -8.52 0.14 6.96
CA TYR A 47 -8.28 -1.28 7.18
C TYR A 47 -9.48 -1.85 7.92
N ILE A 48 -9.80 -3.12 7.63
CA ILE A 48 -11.01 -3.76 8.16
C ILE A 48 -11.02 -3.66 9.68
N GLY A 49 -12.12 -3.14 10.23
CA GLY A 49 -12.29 -2.99 11.66
C GLY A 49 -11.67 -1.75 12.26
N LYS A 50 -11.07 -0.90 11.45
CA LYS A 50 -10.43 0.35 11.91
C LYS A 50 -11.14 1.54 11.29
N SER A 51 -11.10 2.68 11.99
CA SER A 51 -11.77 3.87 11.48
C SER A 51 -10.83 4.82 10.73
N GLN A 52 -9.53 4.73 10.97
CA GLN A 52 -8.57 5.63 10.30
C GLN A 52 -8.55 5.38 8.81
N ARG A 53 -8.72 6.44 8.02
CA ARG A 53 -8.63 6.35 6.56
C ARG A 53 -7.19 6.62 6.13
N TYR A 54 -6.82 5.96 5.04
CA TYR A 54 -5.50 6.11 4.44
C TYR A 54 -5.64 6.36 2.95
N ARG A 55 -4.63 6.98 2.36
CA ARG A 55 -4.56 7.18 0.91
C ARG A 55 -3.33 6.47 0.39
N GLY A 56 -3.48 5.78 -0.73
CA GLY A 56 -2.38 5.05 -1.33
C GLY A 56 -2.86 4.22 -2.51
N VAL A 57 -2.25 3.06 -2.70
CA VAL A 57 -2.51 2.20 -3.85
C VAL A 57 -3.03 0.85 -3.39
N LEU A 58 -3.52 0.07 -4.36
CA LEU A 58 -3.90 -1.31 -4.15
C LEU A 58 -2.80 -2.19 -4.73
N ALA A 59 -2.20 -3.04 -3.88
CA ALA A 59 -1.08 -3.86 -4.32
C ALA A 59 -1.44 -4.73 -5.51
N GLN A 60 -2.67 -5.26 -5.55
CA GLN A 60 -3.08 -6.13 -6.62
C GLN A 60 -3.04 -5.46 -7.98
N GLU A 61 -3.34 -4.15 -8.03
CA GLU A 61 -3.26 -3.45 -9.32
C GLU A 61 -1.83 -3.27 -9.79
N LEU A 62 -0.91 -3.07 -8.85
CA LEU A 62 0.49 -2.86 -9.21
C LEU A 62 1.18 -4.13 -9.69
N LEU A 63 0.61 -5.31 -9.40
CA LEU A 63 1.21 -6.55 -9.89
C LEU A 63 1.37 -6.55 -11.41
N GLU A 64 0.46 -5.91 -12.13
CA GLU A 64 0.52 -5.87 -13.58
C GLU A 64 1.40 -4.74 -14.11
N SER A 65 1.31 -3.57 -13.48
CA SER A 65 1.97 -2.38 -14.03
C SER A 65 3.35 -2.15 -13.43
N HIS A 66 3.54 -2.48 -12.15
CA HIS A 66 4.77 -2.19 -11.42
C HIS A 66 5.13 -3.36 -10.51
N PRO A 67 5.37 -4.56 -11.08
CA PRO A 67 5.61 -5.74 -10.24
C PRO A 67 6.82 -5.59 -9.34
N GLU A 68 7.81 -4.79 -9.76
CA GLU A 68 9.00 -4.57 -8.94
C GLU A 68 8.69 -3.82 -7.65
N ALA A 69 7.53 -3.16 -7.57
CA ALA A 69 7.12 -2.43 -6.38
C ALA A 69 6.27 -3.25 -5.42
N VAL A 70 5.99 -4.52 -5.75
CA VAL A 70 5.10 -5.36 -4.95
C VAL A 70 5.88 -6.53 -4.40
N ALA A 71 5.58 -6.91 -3.16
CA ALA A 71 6.22 -8.06 -2.54
C ALA A 71 5.20 -8.81 -1.68
N MET A 72 5.41 -10.12 -1.54
CA MET A 72 4.63 -10.93 -0.62
C MET A 72 5.23 -10.81 0.76
N CYS A 73 4.43 -10.42 1.72
CA CYS A 73 4.88 -10.33 3.11
C CYS A 73 4.80 -11.68 3.78
N PRO A 74 5.57 -11.89 4.88
CA PRO A 74 5.56 -13.20 5.56
C PRO A 74 4.18 -13.64 6.02
N ASN A 75 3.27 -12.69 6.30
CA ASN A 75 1.91 -13.04 6.73
C ASN A 75 1.01 -13.47 5.57
N GLY A 76 1.54 -13.54 4.33
CA GLY A 76 0.77 -13.98 3.18
C GLY A 76 0.01 -12.88 2.46
N PHE A 77 0.11 -11.65 2.92
CA PHE A 77 -0.55 -10.52 2.27
C PHE A 77 0.47 -9.72 1.46
N LEU A 78 -0.01 -9.05 0.41
CA LEU A 78 0.85 -8.25 -0.45
C LEU A 78 1.19 -6.91 0.20
N GLY A 79 2.41 -6.46 -0.05
CA GLY A 79 2.86 -5.15 0.35
C GLY A 79 3.43 -4.38 -0.83
N VAL A 80 3.61 -3.08 -0.65
CA VAL A 80 4.10 -2.20 -1.69
C VAL A 80 5.29 -1.41 -1.17
N TYR A 81 6.34 -1.38 -1.99
CA TYR A 81 7.49 -0.50 -1.77
C TYR A 81 7.13 0.88 -2.31
N TYR A 82 6.61 1.74 -1.46
CA TYR A 82 6.18 3.07 -1.89
C TYR A 82 7.32 3.93 -2.41
N GLY A 83 8.55 3.63 -2.02
CA GLY A 83 9.70 4.36 -2.55
C GLY A 83 9.98 4.08 -4.02
N LYS A 84 9.32 3.08 -4.60
CA LYS A 84 9.51 2.72 -6.01
C LYS A 84 8.41 3.24 -6.92
N ILE A 85 7.47 3.99 -6.37
CA ILE A 85 6.37 4.56 -7.16
C ILE A 85 6.23 6.03 -6.80
N ASP A 86 5.40 6.74 -7.55
CA ASP A 86 5.19 8.16 -7.32
C ASP A 86 3.91 8.44 -6.54
N VAL A 87 3.59 7.55 -5.61
CA VAL A 87 2.47 7.72 -4.67
C VAL A 87 3.03 7.59 -3.26
N LYS A 88 2.61 8.48 -2.38
CA LYS A 88 2.93 8.37 -0.96
C LYS A 88 1.75 7.74 -0.25
N MET A 89 2.04 6.87 0.71
CA MET A 89 1.00 6.40 1.61
C MET A 89 0.84 7.41 2.73
N GLU A 90 -0.39 7.85 2.97
CA GLU A 90 -0.66 8.89 3.96
C GLU A 90 -1.92 8.56 4.74
N ALA A 91 -1.92 8.96 6.01
CA ALA A 91 -3.16 8.97 6.79
C ALA A 91 -3.99 10.17 6.34
N VAL A 92 -5.29 9.94 6.13
CA VAL A 92 -6.20 11.01 5.76
C VAL A 92 -6.71 11.65 7.02
N LYS A 93 -6.49 12.95 7.15
CA LYS A 93 -6.92 13.67 8.35
C LYS A 93 -8.39 14.03 8.25
N PRO A 94 -9.15 13.86 9.34
CA PRO A 94 -10.54 14.32 9.35
C PRO A 94 -10.59 15.83 9.27
N LEU A 95 -11.68 16.32 8.70
CA LEU A 95 -11.91 17.76 8.60
C LEU A 95 -12.25 18.38 9.95
#